data_a917ead11160a9c1572efb1f667d7c6b
#
_entry.id   a917ead11160a9c1572efb1f667d7c6b
#
_cell.length_a   1.000
_cell.length_b   1.000
_cell.length_c   1.000
_cell.angle_alpha   90.00
_cell.angle_beta   90.00
_cell.angle_gamma   90.00
#
_symmetry.space_group_name_H-M   'P 1'
#
loop_
_entity.id
_entity.type
_entity.pdbx_description
1 polymer ?
#
loop_
_entity_poly.entity_id
_entity_poly.type
_entity_poly.pdbx_seq_one_letter_code
_entity_poly.pdbx_strand_id
1 'polypeptide(L)'
;MRAAETSGAEISNNILERSELLPGSAGHSTLSMDTTVNAPADTQAQETDVAVFSTSRGVIEIELFSDKAPETVTNFKKLVIEGFYSGTRFHRVISGFMIQGGDPLSKNTTQKNMWGTGGPGYTFADEINDEKLVQGVLAMANAGANTNGSQFFIVTAEETPWLDGHHTVFGRVISGMETVMEIEGAPTDERDRPIEDVVVESIEIK
;
A
#
# COMPACT_ATOMS: atom_id res chain seq x y z
N MET A 1 37.44 47.58 -0.20
CA MET A 1 37.90 47.87 -1.60
C MET A 1 37.04 47.01 -2.50
N ARG A 2 36.24 47.74 -3.27
CA ARG A 2 35.72 47.56 -4.63
C ARG A 2 35.10 46.18 -4.94
N ALA A 3 33.76 46.03 -5.11
CA ALA A 3 32.83 46.66 -6.08
C ALA A 3 33.13 46.31 -7.55
N ALA A 4 32.16 45.69 -8.20
CA ALA A 4 31.51 46.07 -9.46
C ALA A 4 30.72 44.85 -9.95
N GLU A 5 29.36 44.80 -10.05
CA GLU A 5 28.52 45.38 -11.13
C GLU A 5 29.02 44.96 -12.52
N THR A 6 28.20 44.43 -13.42
CA THR A 6 26.97 44.96 -14.02
C THR A 6 26.34 43.93 -14.97
N SER A 7 25.04 43.99 -15.12
CA SER A 7 24.24 44.28 -16.34
C SER A 7 24.12 43.16 -17.35
N GLY A 8 22.98 42.65 -17.73
CA GLY A 8 21.74 43.29 -18.16
C GLY A 8 21.57 43.10 -19.66
N ALA A 9 20.44 42.53 -20.09
CA ALA A 9 19.73 43.00 -21.28
C ALA A 9 18.52 42.11 -21.58
N GLU A 10 17.36 42.68 -21.38
CA GLU A 10 16.10 42.36 -22.07
C GLU A 10 16.29 42.52 -23.59
N ILE A 11 15.50 41.78 -24.37
CA ILE A 11 14.90 42.31 -25.60
C ILE A 11 13.51 41.69 -25.76
N SER A 12 12.56 42.58 -25.70
CA SER A 12 11.15 42.49 -26.11
C SER A 12 10.99 42.51 -27.63
N ASN A 13 9.75 42.28 -27.99
CA ASN A 13 8.94 42.75 -29.13
C ASN A 13 8.62 41.67 -30.18
N ASN A 14 7.38 41.37 -30.36
CA ASN A 14 6.18 42.13 -30.71
C ASN A 14 5.90 42.11 -32.22
N ILE A 15 4.60 42.17 -32.54
CA ILE A 15 3.91 42.59 -33.76
C ILE A 15 3.11 41.45 -34.42
N LEU A 16 1.82 41.37 -34.13
CA LEU A 16 0.68 42.11 -34.67
C LEU A 16 0.28 41.81 -36.13
N GLU A 17 -0.93 41.34 -36.22
CA GLU A 17 -2.06 41.78 -37.05
C GLU A 17 -2.11 41.34 -38.52
N ARG A 18 -3.23 40.80 -38.94
CA ARG A 18 -4.47 41.38 -39.53
C ARG A 18 -5.29 40.28 -40.21
N SER A 19 -6.50 40.08 -39.81
CA SER A 19 -7.78 40.51 -40.36
C SER A 19 -7.95 40.47 -41.89
N GLU A 20 -8.98 39.76 -42.38
CA GLU A 20 -10.17 40.32 -43.02
C GLU A 20 -11.11 39.22 -43.59
N LEU A 21 -12.33 39.23 -43.11
CA LEU A 21 -13.62 39.48 -43.79
C LEU A 21 -14.11 38.56 -44.88
N LEU A 22 -15.23 37.97 -44.54
CA LEU A 22 -16.42 37.41 -45.18
C LEU A 22 -16.81 37.98 -46.58
N PRO A 23 -17.82 37.48 -47.33
CA PRO A 23 -19.01 36.72 -46.93
C PRO A 23 -19.57 35.67 -47.94
N GLY A 24 -20.54 34.89 -47.45
CA GLY A 24 -21.73 34.69 -48.28
C GLY A 24 -22.13 33.27 -48.64
N SER A 25 -23.30 32.92 -48.21
CA SER A 25 -24.44 32.31 -48.92
C SER A 25 -24.81 30.85 -48.61
N ALA A 26 -25.93 30.79 -47.89
CA ALA A 26 -27.15 29.99 -48.13
C ALA A 26 -27.09 28.46 -48.28
N GLY A 27 -27.71 27.81 -47.31
CA GLY A 27 -28.79 26.89 -47.57
C GLY A 27 -28.45 25.42 -47.82
N HIS A 28 -28.73 24.57 -46.86
CA HIS A 28 -29.70 23.49 -46.95
C HIS A 28 -29.80 22.75 -45.62
N SER A 29 -31.02 22.72 -45.12
CA SER A 29 -31.47 21.88 -44.01
C SER A 29 -31.36 20.41 -44.40
N THR A 30 -30.59 19.64 -43.62
CA THR A 30 -30.79 18.20 -43.57
C THR A 30 -30.72 17.78 -42.09
N LEU A 31 -31.82 17.23 -41.65
CA LEU A 31 -31.98 16.55 -40.38
C LEU A 31 -30.91 15.46 -40.25
N SER A 32 -29.98 15.64 -39.34
CA SER A 32 -29.16 14.54 -38.85
C SER A 32 -29.75 14.05 -37.53
N MET A 33 -30.28 12.84 -37.59
CA MET A 33 -30.68 12.08 -36.40
C MET A 33 -29.50 11.95 -35.48
N ASP A 34 -29.67 12.48 -34.30
CA ASP A 34 -28.79 12.29 -33.15
C ASP A 34 -28.93 10.83 -32.71
N THR A 35 -28.05 9.97 -33.21
CA THR A 35 -27.89 8.64 -32.68
C THR A 35 -26.86 8.72 -31.56
N THR A 36 -27.34 9.04 -30.38
CA THR A 36 -26.58 8.86 -29.13
C THR A 36 -26.34 7.37 -28.94
N VAL A 37 -25.28 6.85 -29.51
CA VAL A 37 -24.74 5.54 -29.13
C VAL A 37 -24.16 5.70 -27.70
N ASN A 38 -25.01 5.31 -26.77
CA ASN A 38 -24.60 5.09 -25.39
C ASN A 38 -23.59 3.93 -25.42
N ALA A 39 -22.30 4.24 -25.42
CA ALA A 39 -21.28 3.24 -25.25
C ALA A 39 -21.51 2.60 -23.85
N PRO A 40 -21.55 1.28 -23.74
CA PRO A 40 -21.62 0.66 -22.44
C PRO A 40 -20.37 1.10 -21.67
N ALA A 41 -20.56 1.62 -20.45
CA ALA A 41 -19.49 1.83 -19.52
C ALA A 41 -18.79 0.46 -19.38
N ASP A 42 -17.57 0.40 -19.89
CA ASP A 42 -16.68 -0.74 -19.71
C ASP A 42 -16.37 -0.81 -18.22
N THR A 43 -17.19 -1.56 -17.52
CA THR A 43 -16.91 -1.95 -16.14
C THR A 43 -15.78 -2.99 -16.25
N GLN A 44 -14.56 -2.50 -16.43
CA GLN A 44 -13.39 -3.34 -16.17
C GLN A 44 -13.53 -3.77 -14.71
N ALA A 45 -13.87 -5.03 -14.52
CA ALA A 45 -13.69 -5.66 -13.21
C ALA A 45 -12.22 -5.42 -12.85
N GLN A 46 -11.96 -4.58 -11.86
CA GLN A 46 -10.60 -4.42 -11.34
C GLN A 46 -10.18 -5.80 -10.85
N GLU A 47 -9.18 -6.37 -11.52
CA GLU A 47 -8.54 -7.57 -11.00
C GLU A 47 -7.99 -7.20 -9.62
N THR A 48 -8.61 -7.71 -8.57
CA THR A 48 -8.16 -7.48 -7.21
C THR A 48 -6.94 -8.36 -6.98
N ASP A 49 -5.81 -7.73 -6.70
CA ASP A 49 -4.61 -8.44 -6.30
C ASP A 49 -4.85 -9.18 -4.98
N VAL A 50 -4.62 -10.46 -4.94
CA VAL A 50 -4.73 -11.27 -3.73
C VAL A 50 -3.35 -11.79 -3.33
N ALA A 51 -2.93 -11.46 -2.11
CA ALA A 51 -1.73 -12.01 -1.50
C ALA A 51 -2.07 -13.29 -0.72
N VAL A 52 -1.44 -14.41 -1.09
CA VAL A 52 -1.59 -15.70 -0.43
C VAL A 52 -0.39 -15.97 0.45
N PHE A 53 -0.58 -15.93 1.75
CA PHE A 53 0.43 -16.23 2.76
C PHE A 53 0.38 -17.71 3.09
N SER A 54 1.42 -18.45 2.78
CA SER A 54 1.65 -19.81 3.32
C SER A 54 2.45 -19.68 4.60
N THR A 55 1.86 -20.12 5.71
CA THR A 55 2.51 -20.04 7.02
C THR A 55 2.64 -21.43 7.66
N SER A 56 3.49 -21.57 8.64
CA SER A 56 3.60 -22.80 9.44
C SER A 56 2.34 -23.17 10.23
N ARG A 57 1.31 -22.28 10.24
CA ARG A 57 0.02 -22.52 10.91
C ARG A 57 -1.15 -22.61 9.94
N GLY A 58 -0.94 -22.41 8.64
CA GLY A 58 -1.98 -22.47 7.62
C GLY A 58 -1.86 -21.35 6.60
N VAL A 59 -2.90 -21.19 5.78
CA VAL A 59 -2.94 -20.24 4.68
C VAL A 59 -3.84 -19.07 5.04
N ILE A 60 -3.40 -17.85 4.66
CA ILE A 60 -4.18 -16.63 4.80
C ILE A 60 -4.23 -15.96 3.43
N GLU A 61 -5.42 -15.65 2.92
CA GLU A 61 -5.58 -14.90 1.67
C GLU A 61 -6.04 -13.48 1.98
N ILE A 62 -5.37 -12.50 1.39
CA ILE A 62 -5.57 -11.08 1.67
C ILE A 62 -5.79 -10.34 0.36
N GLU A 63 -6.93 -9.68 0.22
CA GLU A 63 -7.19 -8.71 -0.82
C GLU A 63 -6.35 -7.47 -0.59
N LEU A 64 -5.64 -7.00 -1.64
CA LEU A 64 -4.82 -5.79 -1.57
C LEU A 64 -5.56 -4.59 -2.16
N PHE A 65 -5.46 -3.44 -1.50
CA PHE A 65 -6.15 -2.20 -1.87
C PHE A 65 -5.26 -1.30 -2.74
N SER A 66 -5.02 -1.74 -4.00
CA SER A 66 -4.16 -1.05 -4.95
C SER A 66 -4.63 0.35 -5.33
N ASP A 67 -5.94 0.62 -5.20
CA ASP A 67 -6.56 1.93 -5.43
C ASP A 67 -6.40 2.90 -4.24
N LYS A 68 -6.29 2.37 -3.01
CA LYS A 68 -6.22 3.17 -1.77
C LYS A 68 -4.80 3.41 -1.27
N ALA A 69 -3.88 2.49 -1.59
CA ALA A 69 -2.49 2.55 -1.16
C ALA A 69 -1.55 2.02 -2.27
N PRO A 70 -1.51 2.68 -3.45
CA PRO A 70 -0.82 2.18 -4.63
C PRO A 70 0.69 2.02 -4.44
N GLU A 71 1.37 2.93 -3.75
CA GLU A 71 2.81 2.83 -3.49
C GLU A 71 3.12 1.70 -2.51
N THR A 72 2.31 1.56 -1.46
CA THR A 72 2.44 0.51 -0.45
C THR A 72 2.24 -0.87 -1.07
N VAL A 73 1.16 -1.04 -1.86
CA VAL A 73 0.90 -2.32 -2.54
C VAL A 73 1.99 -2.64 -3.56
N THR A 74 2.46 -1.65 -4.33
CA THR A 74 3.58 -1.82 -5.26
C THR A 74 4.85 -2.27 -4.54
N ASN A 75 5.20 -1.61 -3.42
CA ASN A 75 6.35 -2.00 -2.60
C ASN A 75 6.19 -3.42 -2.02
N PHE A 76 5.00 -3.73 -1.49
CA PHE A 76 4.72 -5.05 -0.94
C PHE A 76 4.87 -6.15 -2.01
N LYS A 77 4.24 -5.98 -3.17
CA LYS A 77 4.33 -6.91 -4.32
C LYS A 77 5.77 -7.09 -4.79
N LYS A 78 6.56 -6.01 -4.90
CA LYS A 78 7.98 -6.07 -5.22
C LYS A 78 8.73 -6.96 -4.24
N LEU A 79 8.57 -6.73 -2.94
CA LEU A 79 9.24 -7.52 -1.90
C LEU A 79 8.77 -9.00 -1.90
N VAL A 80 7.51 -9.27 -2.24
CA VAL A 80 6.99 -10.62 -2.44
C VAL A 80 7.72 -11.31 -3.59
N ILE A 81 7.81 -10.67 -4.77
CA ILE A 81 8.48 -11.22 -5.96
C ILE A 81 9.96 -11.48 -5.69
N GLU A 82 10.63 -10.64 -4.91
CA GLU A 82 12.02 -10.80 -4.49
C GLU A 82 12.22 -11.92 -3.44
N GLY A 83 11.14 -12.56 -2.97
CA GLY A 83 11.18 -13.57 -1.91
C GLY A 83 11.61 -13.02 -0.55
N PHE A 84 11.47 -11.68 -0.37
CA PHE A 84 11.90 -10.96 0.83
C PHE A 84 11.24 -11.50 2.09
N TYR A 85 9.97 -11.88 2.02
CA TYR A 85 9.19 -12.34 3.17
C TYR A 85 9.39 -13.82 3.51
N SER A 86 9.91 -14.64 2.59
CA SER A 86 10.09 -16.07 2.81
C SER A 86 11.05 -16.32 3.97
N GLY A 87 10.61 -17.11 4.95
CA GLY A 87 11.34 -17.44 6.17
C GLY A 87 11.28 -16.35 7.26
N THR A 88 10.58 -15.23 7.04
CA THR A 88 10.29 -14.26 8.11
C THR A 88 9.28 -14.85 9.09
N ARG A 89 9.12 -14.22 10.25
CA ARG A 89 8.21 -14.67 11.30
C ARG A 89 7.21 -13.59 11.68
N PHE A 90 6.08 -14.03 12.18
CA PHE A 90 5.26 -13.16 13.04
C PHE A 90 6.00 -13.00 14.36
N HIS A 91 6.80 -11.95 14.45
CA HIS A 91 7.76 -11.74 15.52
C HIS A 91 7.18 -11.00 16.72
N ARG A 92 5.94 -10.50 16.60
CA ARG A 92 5.20 -9.86 17.69
C ARG A 92 3.72 -10.20 17.56
N VAL A 93 3.16 -10.78 18.61
CA VAL A 93 1.77 -11.23 18.68
C VAL A 93 1.19 -10.76 20.01
N ILE A 94 0.15 -9.95 19.94
CA ILE A 94 -0.55 -9.45 21.13
C ILE A 94 -2.01 -9.84 21.04
N SER A 95 -2.45 -10.69 21.95
CA SER A 95 -3.83 -11.15 22.02
C SER A 95 -4.81 -10.00 22.22
N GLY A 96 -5.91 -10.00 21.49
CA GLY A 96 -6.90 -8.92 21.50
C GLY A 96 -6.40 -7.63 20.85
N PHE A 97 -5.34 -7.72 19.99
CA PHE A 97 -4.81 -6.53 19.31
C PHE A 97 -4.38 -6.82 17.87
N MET A 98 -3.22 -7.47 17.65
CA MET A 98 -2.70 -7.71 16.30
C MET A 98 -1.60 -8.78 16.27
N ILE A 99 -1.31 -9.28 15.06
CA ILE A 99 -0.12 -10.07 14.76
C ILE A 99 0.76 -9.29 13.78
N GLN A 100 2.06 -9.17 14.07
CA GLN A 100 3.00 -8.36 13.28
C GLN A 100 4.13 -9.22 12.71
N GLY A 101 4.41 -9.00 11.42
CA GLY A 101 5.45 -9.71 10.66
C GLY A 101 6.23 -8.80 9.73
N GLY A 102 6.95 -9.41 8.75
CA GLY A 102 7.63 -8.68 7.68
C GLY A 102 9.02 -8.13 8.01
N ASP A 103 9.56 -8.47 9.18
CA ASP A 103 10.93 -8.11 9.55
C ASP A 103 11.95 -9.14 9.01
N PRO A 104 12.91 -8.75 8.14
CA PRO A 104 13.92 -9.67 7.61
C PRO A 104 14.87 -10.22 8.69
N LEU A 105 15.09 -9.49 9.79
CA LEU A 105 15.92 -9.96 10.90
C LEU A 105 15.27 -11.15 11.62
N SER A 106 13.95 -11.31 11.51
CA SER A 106 13.23 -12.43 12.10
C SER A 106 13.58 -13.79 11.45
N LYS A 107 14.24 -13.79 10.29
CA LYS A 107 14.78 -15.03 9.67
C LYS A 107 15.88 -15.67 10.53
N ASN A 108 16.61 -14.87 11.30
CA ASN A 108 17.72 -15.34 12.11
C ASN A 108 17.30 -15.53 13.57
N THR A 109 17.12 -16.77 13.98
CA THR A 109 16.70 -17.14 15.33
C THR A 109 17.76 -16.84 16.42
N THR A 110 19.03 -16.64 16.03
CA THR A 110 20.09 -16.28 16.99
C THR A 110 20.07 -14.77 17.34
N GLN A 111 19.30 -13.98 16.62
CA GLN A 111 19.20 -12.53 16.78
C GLN A 111 17.80 -12.08 17.25
N LYS A 112 17.12 -12.91 18.05
CA LYS A 112 15.74 -12.61 18.51
C LYS A 112 15.60 -11.25 19.20
N ASN A 113 16.66 -10.74 19.84
CA ASN A 113 16.66 -9.42 20.47
C ASN A 113 16.61 -8.24 19.49
N MET A 114 16.89 -8.47 18.20
CA MET A 114 16.83 -7.48 17.12
C MET A 114 15.54 -7.54 16.31
N TRP A 115 14.69 -8.55 16.54
CA TRP A 115 13.44 -8.67 15.83
C TRP A 115 12.55 -7.45 16.07
N GLY A 116 11.89 -6.99 15.02
CA GLY A 116 11.09 -5.78 14.99
C GLY A 116 11.86 -4.51 14.61
N THR A 117 13.20 -4.61 14.40
CA THR A 117 14.02 -3.44 14.03
C THR A 117 14.50 -3.45 12.58
N GLY A 118 14.25 -4.51 11.83
CA GLY A 118 14.66 -4.66 10.44
C GLY A 118 13.68 -4.06 9.43
N GLY A 119 14.17 -3.92 8.20
CA GLY A 119 13.38 -3.40 7.08
C GLY A 119 14.09 -3.62 5.75
N PRO A 120 13.58 -3.10 4.64
CA PRO A 120 14.10 -3.34 3.30
C PRO A 120 15.33 -2.48 2.97
N GLY A 121 15.83 -1.68 3.91
CA GLY A 121 16.95 -0.76 3.71
C GLY A 121 16.56 0.65 3.26
N TYR A 122 15.27 0.92 3.21
CA TYR A 122 14.67 2.24 2.89
C TYR A 122 13.35 2.41 3.64
N THR A 123 12.84 3.64 3.64
CA THR A 123 11.49 3.98 4.11
C THR A 123 10.73 4.74 3.04
N PHE A 124 9.40 4.75 3.12
CA PHE A 124 8.52 5.50 2.23
C PHE A 124 7.36 6.14 3.00
N ALA A 125 6.67 7.08 2.34
CA ALA A 125 5.62 7.88 2.93
C ALA A 125 4.38 7.05 3.30
N ASP A 126 3.59 7.56 4.24
CA ASP A 126 2.27 7.01 4.55
C ASP A 126 1.27 7.33 3.43
N GLU A 127 0.40 6.39 3.11
CA GLU A 127 -0.77 6.55 2.26
C GLU A 127 -2.03 6.40 3.13
N ILE A 128 -2.26 7.41 3.97
CA ILE A 128 -3.39 7.40 4.89
C ILE A 128 -4.70 7.51 4.10
N ASN A 129 -5.60 6.58 4.36
CA ASN A 129 -6.90 6.48 3.71
C ASN A 129 -8.04 6.38 4.74
N ASP A 130 -9.28 6.21 4.29
CA ASP A 130 -10.49 6.20 5.10
C ASP A 130 -10.84 4.83 5.70
N GLU A 131 -10.05 3.79 5.37
CA GLU A 131 -10.23 2.45 5.93
C GLU A 131 -9.99 2.45 7.43
N LYS A 132 -10.84 1.71 8.15
CA LYS A 132 -10.77 1.55 9.60
C LYS A 132 -9.94 0.33 9.97
N LEU A 133 -9.13 0.47 11.02
CA LEU A 133 -8.35 -0.63 11.53
C LEU A 133 -9.21 -1.53 12.43
N VAL A 134 -9.96 -2.39 11.75
CA VAL A 134 -10.85 -3.39 12.34
C VAL A 134 -10.30 -4.80 12.10
N GLN A 135 -10.91 -5.82 12.71
CA GLN A 135 -10.47 -7.20 12.57
C GLN A 135 -10.29 -7.63 11.12
N GLY A 136 -9.16 -8.28 10.83
CA GLY A 136 -8.77 -8.78 9.51
C GLY A 136 -8.10 -7.74 8.60
N VAL A 137 -7.99 -6.48 9.01
CA VAL A 137 -7.31 -5.45 8.21
C VAL A 137 -5.79 -5.65 8.26
N LEU A 138 -5.15 -5.51 7.09
CA LEU A 138 -3.70 -5.49 6.90
C LEU A 138 -3.22 -4.04 6.79
N ALA A 139 -2.26 -3.66 7.64
CA ALA A 139 -1.69 -2.32 7.64
C ALA A 139 -0.16 -2.33 7.80
N MET A 140 0.49 -1.23 7.38
CA MET A 140 1.92 -1.06 7.56
C MET A 140 2.26 -0.74 9.02
N ALA A 141 3.24 -1.46 9.55
CA ALA A 141 3.91 -1.07 10.79
C ALA A 141 4.95 0.02 10.47
N ASN A 142 5.00 1.05 11.30
CA ASN A 142 5.93 2.16 11.18
C ASN A 142 6.51 2.57 12.56
N ALA A 143 7.54 3.38 12.56
CA ALA A 143 8.16 3.98 13.76
C ALA A 143 7.84 5.48 13.89
N GLY A 144 6.71 5.91 13.35
CA GLY A 144 6.25 7.27 13.23
C GLY A 144 5.90 7.60 11.78
N ALA A 145 5.38 8.80 11.53
CA ALA A 145 4.92 9.21 10.20
C ALA A 145 6.00 9.06 9.12
N ASN A 146 5.61 8.52 7.97
CA ASN A 146 6.47 8.37 6.78
C ASN A 146 7.69 7.46 7.00
N THR A 147 7.55 6.42 7.83
CA THR A 147 8.62 5.45 8.08
C THR A 147 8.21 4.02 7.72
N ASN A 148 7.29 3.85 6.78
CA ASN A 148 6.92 2.53 6.25
C ASN A 148 8.13 1.84 5.62
N GLY A 149 8.19 0.52 5.75
CA GLY A 149 9.27 -0.28 5.18
C GLY A 149 8.76 -1.60 4.63
N SER A 150 9.03 -2.70 5.34
CA SER A 150 8.54 -4.04 5.00
C SER A 150 7.62 -4.63 6.06
N GLN A 151 7.61 -4.09 7.27
CA GLN A 151 6.83 -4.66 8.36
C GLN A 151 5.36 -4.30 8.23
N PHE A 152 4.51 -5.27 8.53
CA PHE A 152 3.05 -5.15 8.47
C PHE A 152 2.43 -5.81 9.71
N PHE A 153 1.17 -5.49 9.97
CA PHE A 153 0.38 -6.19 10.98
C PHE A 153 -1.04 -6.49 10.46
N ILE A 154 -1.62 -7.54 11.00
CA ILE A 154 -3.04 -7.89 10.79
C ILE A 154 -3.74 -7.66 12.11
N VAL A 155 -4.80 -6.86 12.09
CA VAL A 155 -5.61 -6.55 13.27
C VAL A 155 -6.42 -7.80 13.67
N THR A 156 -6.36 -8.17 14.94
CA THR A 156 -7.14 -9.28 15.52
C THR A 156 -8.21 -8.81 16.50
N ALA A 157 -8.05 -7.60 17.06
CA ALA A 157 -9.10 -6.94 17.82
C ALA A 157 -10.32 -6.63 16.96
N GLU A 158 -11.50 -6.49 17.56
CA GLU A 158 -12.71 -6.04 16.87
C GLU A 158 -12.48 -4.70 16.18
N GLU A 159 -11.87 -3.74 16.87
CA GLU A 159 -11.46 -2.43 16.34
C GLU A 159 -10.27 -1.85 17.09
N THR A 160 -9.49 -1.00 16.41
CA THR A 160 -8.34 -0.29 17.00
C THR A 160 -8.37 1.20 16.61
N PRO A 161 -9.38 1.97 17.04
CA PRO A 161 -9.63 3.33 16.54
C PRO A 161 -8.51 4.32 16.86
N TRP A 162 -7.67 4.04 17.86
CA TRP A 162 -6.49 4.85 18.18
C TRP A 162 -5.36 4.76 17.14
N LEU A 163 -5.43 3.79 16.22
CA LEU A 163 -4.48 3.63 15.11
C LEU A 163 -5.00 4.24 13.80
N ASP A 164 -6.28 4.59 13.71
CA ASP A 164 -6.87 5.21 12.53
C ASP A 164 -6.12 6.50 12.17
N GLY A 165 -5.78 6.66 10.88
CA GLY A 165 -5.04 7.82 10.40
C GLY A 165 -3.54 7.85 10.74
N HIS A 166 -3.00 6.80 11.36
CA HIS A 166 -1.58 6.69 11.73
C HIS A 166 -0.83 5.58 10.98
N HIS A 167 -1.56 4.65 10.38
CA HIS A 167 -0.99 3.53 9.64
C HIS A 167 -1.67 3.41 8.28
N THR A 168 -0.89 3.12 7.24
CA THR A 168 -1.42 2.85 5.90
C THR A 168 -2.13 1.50 5.90
N VAL A 169 -3.44 1.52 5.72
CA VAL A 169 -4.22 0.30 5.45
C VAL A 169 -4.08 -0.04 3.98
N PHE A 170 -3.66 -1.27 3.67
CA PHE A 170 -3.43 -1.69 2.29
C PHE A 170 -4.00 -3.05 1.90
N GLY A 171 -4.79 -3.67 2.78
CA GLY A 171 -5.49 -4.92 2.45
C GLY A 171 -6.40 -5.42 3.57
N ARG A 172 -7.07 -6.54 3.29
CA ARG A 172 -7.97 -7.21 4.22
C ARG A 172 -7.97 -8.72 4.00
N VAL A 173 -7.99 -9.49 5.06
CA VAL A 173 -8.16 -10.94 5.04
C VAL A 173 -9.52 -11.29 4.44
N ILE A 174 -9.50 -12.08 3.37
CA ILE A 174 -10.70 -12.60 2.69
C ILE A 174 -10.90 -14.11 2.95
N SER A 175 -9.83 -14.82 3.35
CA SER A 175 -9.88 -16.22 3.73
C SER A 175 -8.75 -16.52 4.74
N GLY A 176 -8.96 -17.50 5.62
CA GLY A 176 -7.97 -17.91 6.61
C GLY A 176 -7.93 -17.03 7.87
N MET A 177 -9.03 -16.36 8.23
CA MET A 177 -9.11 -15.63 9.49
C MET A 177 -8.94 -16.55 10.71
N GLU A 178 -9.36 -17.79 10.62
CA GLU A 178 -9.12 -18.83 11.63
C GLU A 178 -7.62 -19.07 11.85
N THR A 179 -6.81 -19.06 10.78
CA THR A 179 -5.34 -19.16 10.88
C THR A 179 -4.75 -17.92 11.58
N VAL A 180 -5.27 -16.72 11.27
CA VAL A 180 -4.86 -15.48 11.94
C VAL A 180 -5.14 -15.56 13.46
N MET A 181 -6.33 -16.05 13.84
CA MET A 181 -6.72 -16.20 15.25
C MET A 181 -5.94 -17.31 15.95
N GLU A 182 -5.57 -18.40 15.23
CA GLU A 182 -4.67 -19.42 15.77
C GLU A 182 -3.29 -18.86 16.08
N ILE A 183 -2.74 -18.01 15.18
CA ILE A 183 -1.47 -17.32 15.40
C ILE A 183 -1.57 -16.37 16.59
N GLU A 184 -2.65 -15.60 16.69
CA GLU A 184 -2.91 -14.70 17.81
C GLU A 184 -2.93 -15.43 19.15
N GLY A 185 -3.52 -16.65 19.18
CA GLY A 185 -3.62 -17.50 20.37
C GLY A 185 -2.30 -18.19 20.76
N ALA A 186 -1.22 -18.01 20.00
CA ALA A 186 0.05 -18.64 20.30
C ALA A 186 0.64 -18.10 21.62
N PRO A 187 1.18 -18.97 22.51
CA PRO A 187 1.90 -18.53 23.70
C PRO A 187 3.09 -17.64 23.33
N THR A 188 3.23 -16.51 24.02
CA THR A 188 4.30 -15.53 23.79
C THR A 188 5.21 -15.37 25.01
N ASP A 189 6.42 -14.85 24.77
CA ASP A 189 7.36 -14.43 25.81
C ASP A 189 7.06 -13.01 26.32
N GLU A 190 7.87 -12.51 27.25
CA GLU A 190 7.74 -11.15 27.84
C GLU A 190 7.86 -9.99 26.84
N ARG A 191 8.22 -10.28 25.59
CA ARG A 191 8.34 -9.31 24.48
C ARG A 191 7.31 -9.56 23.38
N ASP A 192 6.23 -10.23 23.71
CA ASP A 192 5.14 -10.58 22.77
C ASP A 192 5.58 -11.47 21.60
N ARG A 193 6.72 -12.18 21.71
CA ARG A 193 7.19 -13.07 20.64
C ARG A 193 6.65 -14.48 20.85
N PRO A 194 6.08 -15.12 19.82
CA PRO A 194 5.66 -16.52 19.93
C PRO A 194 6.82 -17.40 20.44
N ILE A 195 6.54 -18.25 21.44
CA ILE A 195 7.50 -19.22 22.00
C ILE A 195 7.88 -20.23 20.92
N GLU A 196 6.87 -20.75 20.20
CA GLU A 196 7.04 -21.52 18.97
C GLU A 196 7.00 -20.55 17.79
N ASP A 197 8.08 -20.51 17.01
CA ASP A 197 8.19 -19.61 15.87
C ASP A 197 7.05 -19.85 14.87
N VAL A 198 6.30 -18.79 14.51
CA VAL A 198 5.32 -18.82 13.43
C VAL A 198 5.97 -18.23 12.18
N VAL A 199 6.24 -19.08 11.22
CA VAL A 199 7.01 -18.74 10.01
C VAL A 199 6.09 -18.41 8.85
N VAL A 200 6.40 -17.34 8.12
CA VAL A 200 5.89 -17.08 6.78
C VAL A 200 6.78 -17.86 5.81
N GLU A 201 6.27 -18.97 5.28
CA GLU A 201 7.02 -19.85 4.38
C GLU A 201 7.16 -19.21 2.99
N SER A 202 6.06 -18.68 2.48
CA SER A 202 6.01 -17.90 1.24
C SER A 202 4.83 -16.93 1.23
N ILE A 203 4.92 -15.93 0.35
CA ILE A 203 3.79 -15.09 -0.06
C ILE A 203 3.76 -15.13 -1.59
N GLU A 204 2.58 -15.29 -2.19
CA GLU A 204 2.35 -15.28 -3.63
C GLU A 204 1.26 -14.25 -3.97
N ILE A 205 1.36 -13.59 -5.12
CA ILE A 205 0.31 -12.69 -5.63
C ILE A 205 -0.45 -13.42 -6.74
N LYS A 206 -1.76 -13.47 -6.62
CA LYS A 206 -2.70 -14.02 -7.62
C LYS A 206 -3.43 -12.89 -8.31
#